data_1ef3524d86eb56f42c97aefa875c0cef
#
_entry.id   1ef3524d86eb56f42c97aefa875c0cef
#
_cell.length_a   1.000
_cell.length_b   1.000
_cell.length_c   1.000
_cell.angle_alpha   90.00
_cell.angle_beta   90.00
_cell.angle_gamma   90.00
#
_symmetry.space_group_name_H-M   'P 1'
#
loop_
_entity.id
_entity.type
_entity.pdbx_description
1 polymer ?
#
loop_
_entity_poly.entity_id
_entity_poly.type
_entity_poly.pdbx_seq_one_letter_code
_entity_poly.pdbx_strand_id
1 'polypeptide(L)'
;LCKGSIDNLLNKCAYINNNKITNKDINDIKDSEKKLASKALRVLGFAYKEINDIPQNSTEVINEENNLNFAGLLGMIDPPRDTVIKSVEMCKNAGIRPIMITGDSLDTASAIAKEIGIIDNDNEGILGNALDNYTDEELEQIVKNYSVYARVNPEHKERIVKAWQKNGKVVAMTGDGVNDAPAIKDAHVGVGMGITGTDVTKSAADIVLMDDSFSTIIIAVEEGRRIYNNIRNNIVYSLSSNF
;
A
#
# COMPACT_ATOMS: atom_id res chain seq x y z
N LEU A 1 16.74 -8.63 -22.37
CA LEU A 1 16.26 -7.50 -21.58
C LEU A 1 15.78 -7.95 -20.21
N CYS A 2 16.22 -7.25 -19.16
CA CYS A 2 15.81 -7.50 -17.79
C CYS A 2 15.21 -6.20 -17.22
N LYS A 3 14.15 -6.33 -16.39
CA LYS A 3 13.54 -5.22 -15.67
C LYS A 3 13.26 -5.60 -14.22
N GLY A 4 13.35 -4.65 -13.33
CA GLY A 4 13.09 -4.92 -11.91
C GLY A 4 13.26 -3.70 -11.01
N SER A 5 13.16 -3.93 -9.69
CA SER A 5 13.52 -2.91 -8.72
C SER A 5 15.01 -2.57 -8.84
N ILE A 6 15.33 -1.31 -8.59
CA ILE A 6 16.69 -0.79 -8.80
C ILE A 6 17.70 -1.56 -7.96
N ASP A 7 17.41 -1.80 -6.69
CA ASP A 7 18.32 -2.51 -5.79
C ASP A 7 18.65 -3.92 -6.30
N ASN A 8 17.64 -4.68 -6.75
CA ASN A 8 17.83 -6.03 -7.25
C ASN A 8 18.56 -6.03 -8.61
N LEU A 9 18.24 -5.06 -9.47
CA LEU A 9 18.81 -4.99 -10.80
C LEU A 9 20.28 -4.57 -10.76
N LEU A 10 20.63 -3.58 -9.94
CA LEU A 10 22.01 -3.10 -9.81
C LEU A 10 22.96 -4.18 -9.30
N ASN A 11 22.50 -5.10 -8.44
CA ASN A 11 23.29 -6.23 -7.98
C ASN A 11 23.67 -7.22 -9.10
N LYS A 12 22.93 -7.19 -10.23
CA LYS A 12 23.14 -8.03 -11.41
C LYS A 12 23.87 -7.29 -12.54
N CYS A 13 24.07 -5.97 -12.42
CA CYS A 13 24.72 -5.13 -13.41
C CYS A 13 26.23 -5.04 -13.15
N ALA A 14 27.03 -5.31 -14.18
CA ALA A 14 28.47 -5.11 -14.17
C ALA A 14 28.89 -3.90 -15.04
N TYR A 15 28.01 -3.43 -15.91
CA TYR A 15 28.31 -2.40 -16.90
C TYR A 15 27.23 -1.33 -16.96
N ILE A 16 27.63 -0.12 -17.36
CA ILE A 16 26.79 1.01 -17.75
C ILE A 16 27.41 1.65 -19.02
N ASN A 17 26.61 1.83 -20.08
CA ASN A 17 27.10 2.32 -21.37
C ASN A 17 28.36 1.56 -21.87
N ASN A 18 28.35 0.23 -21.68
CA ASN A 18 29.47 -0.68 -22.01
C ASN A 18 30.77 -0.44 -21.22
N ASN A 19 30.77 0.43 -20.21
CA ASN A 19 31.87 0.62 -19.28
C ASN A 19 31.57 -0.10 -17.96
N LYS A 20 32.62 -0.52 -17.23
CA LYS A 20 32.44 -1.14 -15.92
C LYS A 20 31.76 -0.16 -14.96
N ILE A 21 30.68 -0.59 -14.32
CA ILE A 21 29.91 0.23 -13.39
C ILE A 21 30.75 0.59 -12.16
N THR A 22 30.70 1.83 -11.73
CA THR A 22 31.43 2.34 -10.56
C THR A 22 30.47 2.63 -9.39
N ASN A 23 31.00 2.77 -8.18
CA ASN A 23 30.20 3.17 -7.01
C ASN A 23 29.56 4.57 -7.22
N LYS A 24 30.20 5.45 -8.00
CA LYS A 24 29.64 6.75 -8.35
C LYS A 24 28.39 6.57 -9.21
N ASP A 25 28.48 5.74 -10.25
CA ASP A 25 27.33 5.48 -11.15
C ASP A 25 26.16 4.90 -10.36
N ILE A 26 26.41 3.98 -9.44
CA ILE A 26 25.37 3.40 -8.57
C ILE A 26 24.70 4.47 -7.73
N ASN A 27 25.46 5.39 -7.13
CA ASN A 27 24.90 6.48 -6.35
C ASN A 27 24.08 7.44 -7.20
N ASP A 28 24.58 7.81 -8.38
CA ASP A 28 23.88 8.70 -9.33
C ASP A 28 22.54 8.09 -9.80
N ILE A 29 22.50 6.76 -10.01
CA ILE A 29 21.28 6.02 -10.36
C ILE A 29 20.30 6.05 -9.18
N LYS A 30 20.75 5.76 -7.96
CA LYS A 30 19.90 5.78 -6.76
C LYS A 30 19.35 7.18 -6.45
N ASP A 31 20.15 8.21 -6.65
CA ASP A 31 19.69 9.60 -6.48
C ASP A 31 18.66 9.98 -7.56
N SER A 32 18.81 9.47 -8.77
CA SER A 32 17.83 9.65 -9.84
C SER A 32 16.54 8.90 -9.56
N GLU A 33 16.62 7.67 -9.01
CA GLU A 33 15.45 6.91 -8.52
C GLU A 33 14.70 7.71 -7.47
N LYS A 34 15.38 8.21 -6.43
CA LYS A 34 14.77 9.01 -5.37
C LYS A 34 14.08 10.27 -5.91
N LYS A 35 14.71 10.96 -6.86
CA LYS A 35 14.10 12.14 -7.52
C LYS A 35 12.84 11.80 -8.30
N LEU A 36 12.76 10.63 -8.91
CA LEU A 36 11.56 10.17 -9.61
C LEU A 36 10.50 9.69 -8.60
N ALA A 37 10.89 8.92 -7.59
CA ALA A 37 9.99 8.43 -6.54
C ALA A 37 9.36 9.58 -5.73
N SER A 38 10.12 10.66 -5.44
CA SER A 38 9.58 11.85 -4.76
C SER A 38 8.51 12.61 -5.55
N LYS A 39 8.33 12.27 -6.85
CA LYS A 39 7.24 12.75 -7.70
C LYS A 39 6.10 11.74 -7.82
N ALA A 40 5.95 10.84 -6.85
CA ALA A 40 4.97 9.75 -6.86
C ALA A 40 5.09 8.80 -8.07
N LEU A 41 6.28 8.70 -8.69
CA LEU A 41 6.52 7.80 -9.81
C LEU A 41 6.96 6.42 -9.29
N ARG A 42 6.30 5.37 -9.74
CA ARG A 42 6.81 4.00 -9.61
C ARG A 42 7.99 3.81 -10.55
N VAL A 43 9.18 3.59 -10.01
CA VAL A 43 10.41 3.52 -10.79
C VAL A 43 10.82 2.07 -11.04
N LEU A 44 11.10 1.75 -12.30
CA LEU A 44 11.70 0.48 -12.71
C LEU A 44 13.03 0.74 -13.39
N GLY A 45 14.00 -0.10 -13.08
CA GLY A 45 15.27 -0.18 -13.80
C GLY A 45 15.20 -1.15 -14.98
N PHE A 46 15.96 -0.86 -15.99
CA PHE A 46 16.13 -1.67 -17.19
C PHE A 46 17.60 -1.96 -17.43
N ALA A 47 17.89 -3.20 -17.78
CA ALA A 47 19.22 -3.64 -18.16
C ALA A 47 19.14 -4.65 -19.32
N TYR A 48 20.23 -4.84 -20.01
CA TYR A 48 20.33 -5.78 -21.12
C TYR A 48 21.66 -6.52 -21.11
N LYS A 49 21.68 -7.64 -21.82
CA LYS A 49 22.86 -8.41 -22.15
C LYS A 49 22.68 -9.00 -23.54
N GLU A 50 23.71 -9.00 -24.34
CA GLU A 50 23.73 -9.75 -25.59
C GLU A 50 24.12 -11.20 -25.29
N ILE A 51 23.36 -12.13 -25.82
CA ILE A 51 23.56 -13.56 -25.67
C ILE A 51 23.61 -14.20 -27.07
N ASN A 52 24.44 -15.20 -27.23
CA ASN A 52 24.60 -15.90 -28.53
C ASN A 52 23.49 -16.94 -28.73
N ASP A 53 23.11 -17.65 -27.67
CA ASP A 53 22.12 -18.71 -27.71
C ASP A 53 20.87 -18.32 -26.90
N ILE A 54 19.68 -18.65 -27.42
CA ILE A 54 18.41 -18.37 -26.75
C ILE A 54 18.21 -19.42 -25.65
N PRO A 55 18.05 -19.02 -24.37
CA PRO A 55 17.77 -19.92 -23.27
C PRO A 55 16.49 -20.73 -23.51
N GLN A 56 16.54 -22.03 -23.27
CA GLN A 56 15.45 -22.95 -23.54
C GLN A 56 14.52 -23.17 -22.35
N ASN A 57 14.96 -22.80 -21.14
CA ASN A 57 14.19 -22.99 -19.90
C ASN A 57 14.45 -21.86 -18.89
N SER A 58 13.60 -21.79 -17.85
CA SER A 58 13.65 -20.73 -16.84
C SER A 58 14.97 -20.70 -16.06
N THR A 59 15.61 -21.83 -15.85
CA THR A 59 16.89 -21.92 -15.13
C THR A 59 18.01 -21.27 -15.93
N GLU A 60 18.06 -21.53 -17.22
CA GLU A 60 19.02 -20.90 -18.13
C GLU A 60 18.80 -19.39 -18.21
N VAL A 61 17.54 -18.92 -18.28
CA VAL A 61 17.20 -17.49 -18.24
C VAL A 61 17.74 -16.83 -16.96
N ILE A 62 17.54 -17.46 -15.80
CA ILE A 62 18.03 -16.94 -14.51
C ILE A 62 19.56 -16.87 -14.49
N ASN A 63 20.25 -17.86 -15.08
CA ASN A 63 21.70 -17.87 -15.15
C ASN A 63 22.25 -16.73 -16.05
N GLU A 64 21.49 -16.31 -17.05
CA GLU A 64 21.87 -15.18 -17.91
C GLU A 64 21.64 -13.80 -17.27
N GLU A 65 20.90 -13.73 -16.15
CA GLU A 65 20.65 -12.48 -15.42
C GLU A 65 21.85 -12.01 -14.58
N ASN A 66 23.05 -12.15 -15.12
CA ASN A 66 24.31 -11.68 -14.51
C ASN A 66 25.13 -10.89 -15.52
N ASN A 67 26.02 -10.02 -15.04
CA ASN A 67 26.87 -9.17 -15.84
C ASN A 67 26.06 -8.31 -16.86
N LEU A 68 24.93 -7.79 -16.41
CA LEU A 68 24.06 -6.97 -17.24
C LEU A 68 24.66 -5.58 -17.47
N ASN A 69 24.25 -4.95 -18.57
CA ASN A 69 24.53 -3.55 -18.89
C ASN A 69 23.29 -2.73 -18.50
N PHE A 70 23.45 -1.83 -17.54
CA PHE A 70 22.37 -0.95 -17.12
C PHE A 70 21.97 0.00 -18.25
N ALA A 71 20.69 0.02 -18.61
CA ALA A 71 20.15 0.82 -19.70
C ALA A 71 19.53 2.13 -19.23
N GLY A 72 18.86 2.12 -18.07
CA GLY A 72 18.21 3.32 -17.56
C GLY A 72 17.07 3.07 -16.61
N LEU A 73 16.41 4.15 -16.20
CA LEU A 73 15.23 4.19 -15.34
C LEU A 73 14.00 4.61 -16.13
N LEU A 74 12.87 4.02 -15.82
CA LEU A 74 11.57 4.46 -16.27
C LEU A 74 10.68 4.73 -15.05
N GLY A 75 10.18 5.96 -14.96
CA GLY A 75 9.16 6.34 -13.98
C GLY A 75 7.76 6.18 -14.58
N MET A 76 6.89 5.45 -13.93
CA MET A 76 5.48 5.30 -14.29
C MET A 76 4.64 6.03 -13.27
N ILE A 77 3.60 6.71 -13.70
CA ILE A 77 2.62 7.33 -12.82
C ILE A 77 1.30 6.58 -12.93
N ASP A 78 0.74 6.26 -11.78
CA ASP A 78 -0.64 5.82 -11.64
C ASP A 78 -1.30 6.84 -10.71
N PRO A 79 -1.87 7.92 -11.27
CA PRO A 79 -2.35 9.02 -10.45
C PRO A 79 -3.54 8.58 -9.60
N PRO A 80 -3.66 9.09 -8.36
CA PRO A 80 -4.84 8.86 -7.56
C PRO A 80 -6.09 9.31 -8.31
N ARG A 81 -7.20 8.62 -8.10
CA ARG A 81 -8.49 9.05 -8.66
C ARG A 81 -8.88 10.40 -8.04
N ASP A 82 -9.40 11.33 -8.83
CA ASP A 82 -9.78 12.69 -8.38
C ASP A 82 -10.72 12.69 -7.16
N THR A 83 -11.55 11.65 -7.04
CA THR A 83 -12.51 11.50 -5.93
C THR A 83 -11.84 11.16 -4.60
N VAL A 84 -10.60 10.63 -4.59
CA VAL A 84 -9.93 10.12 -3.38
C VAL A 84 -9.56 11.26 -2.44
N ILE A 85 -9.08 12.39 -2.95
CA ILE A 85 -8.70 13.55 -2.13
C ILE A 85 -9.89 14.02 -1.28
N LYS A 86 -11.04 14.21 -1.92
CA LYS A 86 -12.28 14.61 -1.21
C LYS A 86 -12.73 13.55 -0.20
N SER A 87 -12.59 12.28 -0.54
CA SER A 87 -12.98 11.18 0.34
C SER A 87 -12.07 11.10 1.57
N VAL A 88 -10.76 11.32 1.43
CA VAL A 88 -9.81 11.39 2.55
C VAL A 88 -10.16 12.57 3.47
N GLU A 89 -10.48 13.73 2.92
CA GLU A 89 -10.92 14.89 3.70
C GLU A 89 -12.23 14.59 4.47
N MET A 90 -13.20 13.96 3.81
CA MET A 90 -14.46 13.54 4.46
C MET A 90 -14.20 12.53 5.59
N CYS A 91 -13.29 11.57 5.42
CA CYS A 91 -12.85 10.66 6.48
C CYS A 91 -12.34 11.44 7.69
N LYS A 92 -11.38 12.34 7.49
CA LYS A 92 -10.78 13.14 8.55
C LYS A 92 -11.83 13.97 9.29
N ASN A 93 -12.72 14.63 8.56
CA ASN A 93 -13.83 15.42 9.13
C ASN A 93 -14.83 14.56 9.91
N ALA A 94 -15.00 13.29 9.52
CA ALA A 94 -15.83 12.32 10.21
C ALA A 94 -15.13 11.63 11.42
N GLY A 95 -13.89 12.04 11.75
CA GLY A 95 -13.09 11.45 12.82
C GLY A 95 -12.53 10.06 12.48
N ILE A 96 -12.48 9.72 11.20
CA ILE A 96 -11.88 8.48 10.69
C ILE A 96 -10.47 8.79 10.23
N ARG A 97 -9.49 8.04 10.70
CA ARG A 97 -8.10 8.14 10.29
C ARG A 97 -7.84 7.20 9.11
N PRO A 98 -7.64 7.72 7.88
CA PRO A 98 -7.21 6.89 6.76
C PRO A 98 -5.76 6.47 6.95
N ILE A 99 -5.46 5.20 6.63
CA ILE A 99 -4.13 4.60 6.71
C ILE A 99 -3.82 3.95 5.38
N MET A 100 -2.65 4.24 4.82
CA MET A 100 -2.16 3.63 3.59
C MET A 100 -1.26 2.45 3.91
N ILE A 101 -1.56 1.29 3.33
CA ILE A 101 -0.75 0.07 3.43
C ILE A 101 -0.45 -0.41 2.01
N THR A 102 0.83 -0.45 1.63
CA THR A 102 1.22 -0.74 0.25
C THR A 102 2.49 -1.60 0.14
N GLY A 103 2.63 -2.29 -0.99
CA GLY A 103 3.88 -2.95 -1.38
C GLY A 103 4.91 -2.02 -2.03
N ASP A 104 4.56 -0.76 -2.32
CA ASP A 104 5.44 0.21 -2.94
C ASP A 104 6.57 0.68 -2.00
N SER A 105 7.54 1.44 -2.56
CA SER A 105 8.59 2.06 -1.76
C SER A 105 8.02 3.14 -0.83
N LEU A 106 8.72 3.39 0.30
CA LEU A 106 8.29 4.40 1.26
C LEU A 106 8.22 5.80 0.64
N ASP A 107 9.19 6.15 -0.21
CA ASP A 107 9.24 7.45 -0.88
C ASP A 107 8.02 7.66 -1.79
N THR A 108 7.66 6.63 -2.59
CA THR A 108 6.48 6.67 -3.46
C THR A 108 5.19 6.72 -2.64
N ALA A 109 5.06 5.86 -1.64
CA ALA A 109 3.88 5.82 -0.77
C ALA A 109 3.66 7.13 -0.01
N SER A 110 4.73 7.72 0.53
CA SER A 110 4.68 9.01 1.24
C SER A 110 4.30 10.15 0.29
N ALA A 111 4.84 10.17 -0.94
CA ALA A 111 4.49 11.17 -1.93
C ALA A 111 3.00 11.11 -2.31
N ILE A 112 2.47 9.90 -2.57
CA ILE A 112 1.05 9.70 -2.86
C ILE A 112 0.20 10.07 -1.63
N ALA A 113 0.57 9.62 -0.44
CA ALA A 113 -0.17 9.90 0.79
C ALA A 113 -0.25 11.40 1.11
N LYS A 114 0.79 12.18 0.80
CA LYS A 114 0.77 13.65 0.88
C LYS A 114 -0.15 14.26 -0.16
N GLU A 115 -0.06 13.81 -1.41
CA GLU A 115 -0.89 14.32 -2.50
C GLU A 115 -2.38 14.16 -2.22
N ILE A 116 -2.78 12.99 -1.67
CA ILE A 116 -4.18 12.72 -1.32
C ILE A 116 -4.57 13.20 0.09
N GLY A 117 -3.63 13.77 0.84
CA GLY A 117 -3.89 14.37 2.14
C GLY A 117 -4.00 13.38 3.31
N ILE A 118 -3.47 12.18 3.22
CA ILE A 118 -3.40 11.22 4.35
C ILE A 118 -2.42 11.71 5.39
N ILE A 119 -1.22 12.13 4.98
CA ILE A 119 -0.16 12.66 5.85
C ILE A 119 0.22 14.08 5.45
N ASP A 120 0.76 14.82 6.41
CA ASP A 120 1.34 16.15 6.18
C ASP A 120 2.88 16.08 6.17
N ASN A 121 3.48 15.13 6.89
CA ASN A 121 4.91 14.99 7.07
C ASN A 121 5.40 13.57 6.72
N ASP A 122 6.65 13.45 6.23
CA ASP A 122 7.25 12.15 5.88
C ASP A 122 7.52 11.24 7.09
N ASN A 123 7.61 11.83 8.29
CA ASN A 123 7.83 11.07 9.53
C ASN A 123 6.66 10.15 9.93
N GLU A 124 5.52 10.24 9.22
CA GLU A 124 4.37 9.37 9.44
C GLU A 124 4.42 8.08 8.61
N GLY A 125 5.53 7.81 7.93
CA GLY A 125 5.74 6.61 7.14
C GLY A 125 6.72 5.63 7.78
N ILE A 126 6.47 4.31 7.62
CA ILE A 126 7.35 3.24 8.11
C ILE A 126 7.43 2.10 7.10
N LEU A 127 8.60 1.44 7.03
CA LEU A 127 8.81 0.25 6.22
C LEU A 127 8.32 -1.01 6.94
N GLY A 128 7.76 -1.97 6.18
CA GLY A 128 7.30 -3.25 6.71
C GLY A 128 8.39 -4.01 7.49
N ASN A 129 9.61 -4.09 6.94
CA ASN A 129 10.72 -4.75 7.63
C ASN A 129 11.14 -4.08 8.96
N ALA A 130 10.81 -2.81 9.17
CA ALA A 130 11.03 -2.17 10.46
C ALA A 130 10.04 -2.68 11.52
N LEU A 131 8.86 -3.15 11.10
CA LEU A 131 7.86 -3.73 12.01
C LEU A 131 8.32 -5.06 12.61
N ASP A 132 9.21 -5.78 11.93
CA ASP A 132 9.78 -7.05 12.40
C ASP A 132 10.64 -6.89 13.66
N ASN A 133 11.13 -5.67 13.92
CA ASN A 133 11.92 -5.34 15.12
C ASN A 133 11.07 -5.06 16.35
N TYR A 134 9.74 -5.01 16.24
CA TYR A 134 8.82 -4.73 17.33
C TYR A 134 8.00 -5.95 17.69
N THR A 135 7.82 -6.19 18.99
CA THR A 135 6.81 -7.12 19.50
C THR A 135 5.41 -6.56 19.21
N ASP A 136 4.37 -7.37 19.36
CA ASP A 136 2.99 -6.90 19.15
C ASP A 136 2.59 -5.83 20.17
N GLU A 137 3.06 -5.93 21.43
CA GLU A 137 2.85 -4.95 22.48
C GLU A 137 3.54 -3.62 22.17
N GLU A 138 4.76 -3.66 21.64
CA GLU A 138 5.48 -2.46 21.20
C GLU A 138 4.80 -1.82 19.98
N LEU A 139 4.33 -2.65 19.03
CA LEU A 139 3.59 -2.17 17.86
C LEU A 139 2.30 -1.46 18.26
N GLU A 140 1.58 -1.96 19.27
CA GLU A 140 0.39 -1.28 19.83
C GLU A 140 0.69 0.16 20.28
N GLN A 141 1.88 0.42 20.81
CA GLN A 141 2.26 1.74 21.29
C GLN A 141 2.62 2.69 20.13
N ILE A 142 3.35 2.17 19.13
CA ILE A 142 3.90 3.01 18.06
C ILE A 142 2.95 3.18 16.86
N VAL A 143 1.97 2.29 16.66
CA VAL A 143 1.06 2.30 15.50
C VAL A 143 0.36 3.65 15.30
N LYS A 144 0.16 4.40 16.38
CA LYS A 144 -0.45 5.74 16.36
C LYS A 144 0.39 6.81 15.66
N ASN A 145 1.69 6.57 15.55
CA ASN A 145 2.64 7.54 14.97
C ASN A 145 2.68 7.46 13.44
N TYR A 146 2.14 6.37 12.87
CA TYR A 146 2.26 6.11 11.44
C TYR A 146 0.91 6.05 10.75
N SER A 147 0.84 6.62 9.56
CA SER A 147 -0.32 6.59 8.67
C SER A 147 0.02 5.96 7.31
N VAL A 148 1.31 5.69 7.04
CA VAL A 148 1.80 5.06 5.81
C VAL A 148 2.69 3.88 6.16
N TYR A 149 2.34 2.70 5.65
CA TYR A 149 3.11 1.47 5.79
C TYR A 149 3.50 0.98 4.41
N ALA A 150 4.81 0.96 4.12
CA ALA A 150 5.37 0.65 2.81
C ALA A 150 6.12 -0.68 2.81
N ARG A 151 6.18 -1.37 1.67
CA ARG A 151 6.81 -2.70 1.51
C ARG A 151 6.35 -3.70 2.57
N VAL A 152 5.05 -3.72 2.85
CA VAL A 152 4.47 -4.66 3.82
C VAL A 152 4.15 -6.00 3.18
N ASN A 153 4.30 -7.06 3.96
CA ASN A 153 3.83 -8.40 3.64
C ASN A 153 2.43 -8.66 4.25
N PRO A 154 1.77 -9.78 3.95
CA PRO A 154 0.44 -10.10 4.50
C PRO A 154 0.41 -10.13 6.04
N GLU A 155 1.42 -10.69 6.69
CA GLU A 155 1.54 -10.80 8.14
C GLU A 155 1.60 -9.41 8.81
N HIS A 156 2.34 -8.48 8.20
CA HIS A 156 2.37 -7.09 8.68
C HIS A 156 0.98 -6.44 8.66
N LYS A 157 0.15 -6.72 7.63
CA LYS A 157 -1.21 -6.16 7.53
C LYS A 157 -2.08 -6.62 8.67
N GLU A 158 -2.04 -7.91 9.01
CA GLU A 158 -2.77 -8.47 10.16
C GLU A 158 -2.30 -7.84 11.48
N ARG A 159 -0.99 -7.72 11.69
CA ARG A 159 -0.41 -7.11 12.91
C ARG A 159 -0.84 -5.65 13.07
N ILE A 160 -0.84 -4.87 11.99
CA ILE A 160 -1.31 -3.47 12.00
C ILE A 160 -2.78 -3.40 12.38
N VAL A 161 -3.65 -4.23 11.78
CA VAL A 161 -5.08 -4.29 12.10
C VAL A 161 -5.28 -4.60 13.58
N LYS A 162 -4.63 -5.65 14.10
CA LYS A 162 -4.72 -6.07 15.52
C LYS A 162 -4.21 -5.00 16.47
N ALA A 163 -3.11 -4.33 16.15
CA ALA A 163 -2.56 -3.23 16.96
C ALA A 163 -3.55 -2.05 17.09
N TRP A 164 -4.22 -1.67 16.00
CA TRP A 164 -5.26 -0.65 16.05
C TRP A 164 -6.51 -1.09 16.82
N GLN A 165 -6.93 -2.35 16.69
CA GLN A 165 -8.05 -2.91 17.44
C GLN A 165 -7.78 -2.91 18.96
N LYS A 166 -6.57 -3.32 19.36
CA LYS A 166 -6.14 -3.30 20.76
C LYS A 166 -6.05 -1.88 21.35
N ASN A 167 -5.83 -0.87 20.50
CA ASN A 167 -5.97 0.52 20.87
C ASN A 167 -7.43 1.01 20.97
N GLY A 168 -8.41 0.12 20.95
CA GLY A 168 -9.83 0.43 21.08
C GLY A 168 -10.43 1.11 19.86
N LYS A 169 -9.82 0.98 18.69
CA LYS A 169 -10.34 1.55 17.44
C LYS A 169 -11.16 0.52 16.68
N VAL A 170 -12.24 0.98 16.07
CA VAL A 170 -12.96 0.19 15.05
C VAL A 170 -12.18 0.29 13.76
N VAL A 171 -11.75 -0.84 13.24
CA VAL A 171 -10.88 -0.93 12.05
C VAL A 171 -11.68 -1.46 10.88
N ALA A 172 -11.68 -0.72 9.77
CA ALA A 172 -12.07 -1.22 8.47
C ALA A 172 -10.81 -1.51 7.64
N MET A 173 -10.74 -2.67 7.00
CA MET A 173 -9.63 -3.05 6.13
C MET A 173 -10.14 -3.29 4.72
N THR A 174 -9.49 -2.66 3.75
CA THR A 174 -9.81 -2.83 2.32
C THR A 174 -8.70 -3.57 1.59
N GLY A 175 -9.04 -4.36 0.61
CA GLY A 175 -8.05 -5.03 -0.25
C GLY A 175 -8.67 -5.71 -1.45
N ASP A 176 -7.83 -6.10 -2.40
CA ASP A 176 -8.19 -6.75 -3.66
C ASP A 176 -7.47 -8.09 -3.88
N GLY A 177 -6.35 -8.30 -3.21
CA GLY A 177 -5.49 -9.48 -3.39
C GLY A 177 -5.75 -10.60 -2.38
N VAL A 178 -5.39 -11.82 -2.74
CA VAL A 178 -5.40 -12.98 -1.84
C VAL A 178 -4.61 -12.71 -0.55
N ASN A 179 -3.54 -11.92 -0.66
CA ASN A 179 -2.67 -11.52 0.45
C ASN A 179 -3.36 -10.57 1.47
N ASP A 180 -4.49 -9.98 1.10
CA ASP A 180 -5.25 -9.09 1.96
C ASP A 180 -6.34 -9.82 2.77
N ALA A 181 -6.73 -11.00 2.31
CA ALA A 181 -7.86 -11.73 2.87
C ALA A 181 -7.73 -12.02 4.39
N PRO A 182 -6.56 -12.39 4.95
CA PRO A 182 -6.42 -12.57 6.39
C PRO A 182 -6.68 -11.28 7.17
N ALA A 183 -6.08 -10.16 6.75
CA ALA A 183 -6.25 -8.87 7.41
C ALA A 183 -7.69 -8.32 7.25
N ILE A 184 -8.34 -8.56 6.11
CA ILE A 184 -9.75 -8.23 5.86
C ILE A 184 -10.65 -9.01 6.82
N LYS A 185 -10.40 -10.31 6.98
CA LYS A 185 -11.19 -11.17 7.89
C LYS A 185 -11.01 -10.80 9.36
N ASP A 186 -9.81 -10.37 9.76
CA ASP A 186 -9.48 -9.99 11.14
C ASP A 186 -9.98 -8.58 11.51
N ALA A 187 -10.29 -7.74 10.52
CA ALA A 187 -10.82 -6.40 10.77
C ALA A 187 -12.24 -6.44 11.37
N HIS A 188 -12.69 -5.32 11.98
CA HIS A 188 -14.08 -5.21 12.43
C HIS A 188 -15.04 -5.07 11.25
N VAL A 189 -14.57 -4.50 10.14
CA VAL A 189 -15.30 -4.40 8.88
C VAL A 189 -14.32 -4.72 7.74
N GLY A 190 -14.46 -5.90 7.18
CA GLY A 190 -13.71 -6.31 5.99
C GLY A 190 -14.38 -5.79 4.72
N VAL A 191 -13.61 -5.15 3.84
CA VAL A 191 -14.11 -4.57 2.58
C VAL A 191 -13.32 -5.14 1.40
N GLY A 192 -13.99 -5.89 0.55
CA GLY A 192 -13.41 -6.46 -0.67
C GLY A 192 -13.75 -5.63 -1.91
N MET A 193 -12.83 -5.58 -2.88
CA MET A 193 -13.08 -4.97 -4.18
C MET A 193 -13.92 -5.91 -5.06
N GLY A 194 -14.96 -5.40 -5.71
CA GLY A 194 -15.91 -6.20 -6.48
C GLY A 194 -15.45 -6.47 -7.91
N ILE A 195 -14.75 -5.51 -8.54
CA ILE A 195 -14.26 -5.62 -9.92
C ILE A 195 -12.87 -6.26 -9.92
N THR A 196 -11.90 -5.65 -9.21
CA THR A 196 -10.49 -6.09 -9.18
C THR A 196 -10.22 -7.18 -8.15
N GLY A 197 -11.09 -7.31 -7.13
CA GLY A 197 -10.90 -8.24 -6.03
C GLY A 197 -10.99 -9.70 -6.44
N THR A 198 -10.14 -10.54 -5.84
CA THR A 198 -10.19 -11.99 -6.01
C THR A 198 -11.41 -12.60 -5.29
N ASP A 199 -11.83 -13.80 -5.70
CA ASP A 199 -12.93 -14.51 -5.03
C ASP A 199 -12.62 -14.80 -3.56
N VAL A 200 -11.33 -15.01 -3.23
CA VAL A 200 -10.88 -15.22 -1.85
C VAL A 200 -11.11 -13.95 -1.01
N THR A 201 -10.74 -12.79 -1.56
CA THR A 201 -10.93 -11.50 -0.90
C THR A 201 -12.41 -11.19 -0.71
N LYS A 202 -13.22 -11.39 -1.75
CA LYS A 202 -14.68 -11.19 -1.68
C LYS A 202 -15.34 -12.10 -0.64
N SER A 203 -14.88 -13.36 -0.53
CA SER A 203 -15.41 -14.31 0.44
C SER A 203 -14.99 -14.02 1.88
N ALA A 204 -13.87 -13.33 2.08
CA ALA A 204 -13.39 -12.92 3.40
C ALA A 204 -14.01 -11.61 3.89
N ALA A 205 -14.60 -10.82 3.00
CA ALA A 205 -15.12 -9.48 3.29
C ALA A 205 -16.57 -9.50 3.79
N ASP A 206 -16.89 -8.55 4.68
CA ASP A 206 -18.26 -8.27 5.12
C ASP A 206 -19.03 -7.44 4.09
N ILE A 207 -18.29 -6.59 3.34
CA ILE A 207 -18.83 -5.68 2.33
C ILE A 207 -18.03 -5.85 1.04
N VAL A 208 -18.71 -5.91 -0.10
CA VAL A 208 -18.07 -5.92 -1.42
C VAL A 208 -18.44 -4.64 -2.18
N LEU A 209 -17.44 -3.87 -2.59
CA LEU A 209 -17.61 -2.63 -3.35
C LEU A 209 -17.76 -2.93 -4.83
N MET A 210 -18.94 -2.74 -5.37
CA MET A 210 -19.24 -3.07 -6.77
C MET A 210 -18.59 -2.12 -7.80
N ASP A 211 -18.10 -0.97 -7.35
CA ASP A 211 -17.47 0.08 -8.17
C ASP A 211 -15.96 0.27 -7.86
N ASP A 212 -15.41 -0.51 -6.94
CA ASP A 212 -14.03 -0.40 -6.44
C ASP A 212 -13.64 1.04 -6.04
N SER A 213 -14.60 1.79 -5.50
CA SER A 213 -14.40 3.19 -5.16
C SER A 213 -14.29 3.41 -3.65
N PHE A 214 -13.19 4.04 -3.23
CA PHE A 214 -13.00 4.43 -1.83
C PHE A 214 -14.09 5.41 -1.35
N SER A 215 -14.61 6.26 -2.24
CA SER A 215 -15.71 7.19 -1.91
C SER A 215 -16.99 6.47 -1.49
N THR A 216 -17.27 5.28 -2.02
CA THR A 216 -18.44 4.49 -1.67
C THR A 216 -18.37 3.98 -0.23
N ILE A 217 -17.17 3.73 0.30
CA ILE A 217 -16.98 3.40 1.73
C ILE A 217 -17.45 4.56 2.60
N ILE A 218 -17.13 5.79 2.24
CA ILE A 218 -17.51 6.97 3.01
C ILE A 218 -19.03 7.16 3.02
N ILE A 219 -19.67 6.96 1.89
CA ILE A 219 -21.12 6.98 1.79
C ILE A 219 -21.74 5.89 2.68
N ALA A 220 -21.17 4.67 2.68
CA ALA A 220 -21.66 3.59 3.53
C ALA A 220 -21.51 3.92 5.03
N VAL A 221 -20.42 4.59 5.44
CA VAL A 221 -20.23 5.04 6.82
C VAL A 221 -21.27 6.11 7.20
N GLU A 222 -21.54 7.07 6.31
CA GLU A 222 -22.55 8.12 6.53
C GLU A 222 -23.93 7.49 6.70
N GLU A 223 -24.34 6.60 5.81
CA GLU A 223 -25.62 5.88 5.89
C GLU A 223 -25.71 5.01 7.16
N GLY A 224 -24.64 4.31 7.50
CA GLY A 224 -24.61 3.51 8.75
C GLY A 224 -24.82 4.36 9.99
N ARG A 225 -24.18 5.53 10.07
CA ARG A 225 -24.39 6.50 11.16
C ARG A 225 -25.82 7.05 11.17
N ARG A 226 -26.40 7.31 10.02
CA ARG A 226 -27.81 7.76 9.88
C ARG A 226 -28.76 6.70 10.40
N ILE A 227 -28.59 5.44 10.00
CA ILE A 227 -29.37 4.30 10.46
C ILE A 227 -29.28 4.15 11.99
N TYR A 228 -28.05 4.18 12.52
CA TYR A 228 -27.84 4.10 13.97
C TYR A 228 -28.57 5.21 14.74
N ASN A 229 -28.49 6.45 14.27
CA ASN A 229 -29.20 7.58 14.89
C ASN A 229 -30.72 7.40 14.84
N ASN A 230 -31.26 6.90 13.73
CA ASN A 230 -32.68 6.62 13.60
C ASN A 230 -33.15 5.53 14.59
N ILE A 231 -32.38 4.44 14.72
CA ILE A 231 -32.67 3.37 15.69
C ILE A 231 -32.64 3.94 17.11
N ARG A 232 -31.61 4.69 17.46
CA ARG A 232 -31.47 5.31 18.78
C ARG A 232 -32.65 6.23 19.09
N ASN A 233 -33.05 7.10 18.14
CA ASN A 233 -34.17 8.01 18.32
C ASN A 233 -35.49 7.24 18.49
N ASN A 234 -35.71 6.16 17.77
CA ASN A 234 -36.91 5.33 17.92
C ASN A 234 -36.95 4.64 19.29
N ILE A 235 -35.79 4.17 19.79
CA ILE A 235 -35.71 3.57 21.14
C ILE A 235 -36.04 4.63 22.22
N VAL A 236 -35.42 5.83 22.10
CA VAL A 236 -35.68 6.94 23.05
C VAL A 236 -37.14 7.34 23.03
N TYR A 237 -37.77 7.46 21.85
CA TYR A 237 -39.19 7.76 21.71
C TYR A 237 -40.07 6.68 22.33
N SER A 238 -39.81 5.40 22.07
CA SER A 238 -40.57 4.29 22.61
C SER A 238 -40.46 4.20 24.14
N LEU A 239 -39.28 4.47 24.70
CA LEU A 239 -39.08 4.47 26.14
C LEU A 239 -39.80 5.67 26.79
N SER A 240 -39.69 6.88 26.18
CA SER A 240 -40.32 8.09 26.75
C SER A 240 -41.84 8.12 26.64
N SER A 241 -42.42 7.35 25.71
CA SER A 241 -43.89 7.26 25.57
C SER A 241 -44.53 6.18 26.46
N ASN A 242 -43.72 5.31 27.04
CA ASN A 242 -44.19 4.23 27.94
C ASN A 242 -43.95 4.54 29.44
N PHE A 243 -43.42 5.71 29.74
CA PHE A 243 -43.32 6.28 31.10
C PHE A 243 -44.17 7.54 31.18
#